data_e8b1145cc16d7d9c0ec08f8d76cdb798
#
_entry.id   e8b1145cc16d7d9c0ec08f8d76cdb798
#
_cell.length_a   1.000
_cell.length_b   1.000
_cell.length_c   1.000
_cell.angle_alpha   90.00
_cell.angle_beta   90.00
_cell.angle_gamma   90.00
#
_symmetry.space_group_name_H-M   'P 1'
#
loop_
_entity.id
_entity.type
_entity.pdbx_description
1 polymer ?
#
loop_
_entity_poly.entity_id
_entity_poly.type
_entity_poly.pdbx_seq_one_letter_code
_entity_poly.pdbx_strand_id
1 'polypeptide(L)'
;MTEFLFDIAWWVPLLVVAAGIGLLVMGNNRQQSAMRNGGGGVAVLGIAWLVLSLVMDTPSKICQKQTKQLVQAMADGDWKVFDELTDAKIGFDYVGRPWHVAGRPAVEAGAQETVKHAGLHSANIGHIKTTRDSDKITIAFVGYMDTELTPGHPIDSDWEFDWRLARDQWRLIAMRVSRVDDTGPEGIRQSLNKH
;
A
#
# COMPACT_ATOMS: atom_id res chain seq x y z
N MET A 1 5.54 6.33 -20.12
CA MET A 1 5.05 5.21 -20.94
C MET A 1 5.54 3.82 -20.49
N THR A 2 6.68 3.72 -19.83
CA THR A 2 7.25 2.44 -19.33
C THR A 2 6.48 1.83 -18.16
N GLU A 3 5.82 2.65 -17.35
CA GLU A 3 5.09 2.18 -16.16
C GLU A 3 3.84 1.36 -16.47
N PHE A 4 3.20 1.59 -17.63
CA PHE A 4 2.00 0.85 -18.05
C PHE A 4 2.28 -0.63 -18.33
N LEU A 5 3.50 -0.97 -18.73
CA LEU A 5 3.90 -2.34 -19.04
C LEU A 5 4.11 -3.22 -17.80
N PHE A 6 4.33 -2.63 -16.62
CA PHE A 6 4.61 -3.36 -15.38
C PHE A 6 3.42 -3.44 -14.42
N ASP A 7 2.40 -2.58 -14.61
CA ASP A 7 1.08 -2.69 -13.94
C ASP A 7 0.13 -3.67 -14.65
N ILE A 8 0.57 -4.24 -15.78
CA ILE A 8 -0.20 -5.28 -16.48
C ILE A 8 -0.30 -6.50 -15.57
N ALA A 9 -1.51 -7.06 -15.50
CA ALA A 9 -1.83 -8.21 -14.66
C ALA A 9 -0.76 -9.31 -14.79
N TRP A 10 -0.26 -9.81 -13.66
CA TRP A 10 0.84 -10.78 -13.52
C TRP A 10 0.71 -12.03 -14.42
N TRP A 11 -0.50 -12.36 -14.87
CA TRP A 11 -0.77 -13.50 -15.76
C TRP A 11 -0.39 -13.24 -17.23
N VAL A 12 -0.23 -11.97 -17.66
CA VAL A 12 0.11 -11.65 -19.07
C VAL A 12 1.50 -12.17 -19.47
N PRO A 13 2.58 -11.97 -18.70
CA PRO A 13 3.85 -12.59 -18.98
C PRO A 13 3.78 -14.13 -19.05
N LEU A 14 2.94 -14.75 -18.20
CA LEU A 14 2.72 -16.20 -18.22
C LEU A 14 2.08 -16.67 -19.53
N LEU A 15 1.13 -15.92 -20.08
CA LEU A 15 0.55 -16.23 -21.39
C LEU A 15 1.57 -16.11 -22.52
N VAL A 16 2.46 -15.13 -22.47
CA VAL A 16 3.55 -14.98 -23.46
C VAL A 16 4.49 -16.18 -23.38
N VAL A 17 4.87 -16.61 -22.18
CA VAL A 17 5.69 -17.83 -22.00
C VAL A 17 4.97 -19.06 -22.53
N ALA A 18 3.71 -19.26 -22.19
CA ALA A 18 2.90 -20.40 -22.65
C ALA A 18 2.77 -20.44 -24.16
N ALA A 19 2.52 -19.27 -24.81
CA ALA A 19 2.48 -19.15 -26.26
C ALA A 19 3.84 -19.50 -26.92
N GLY A 20 4.94 -19.02 -26.35
CA GLY A 20 6.30 -19.34 -26.80
C GLY A 20 6.58 -20.83 -26.73
N ILE A 21 6.23 -21.50 -25.64
CA ILE A 21 6.39 -22.96 -25.47
C ILE A 21 5.51 -23.70 -26.48
N GLY A 22 4.26 -23.26 -26.67
CA GLY A 22 3.35 -23.86 -27.66
C GLY A 22 3.90 -23.80 -29.08
N LEU A 23 4.43 -22.65 -29.49
CA LEU A 23 5.08 -22.48 -30.79
C LEU A 23 6.34 -23.35 -30.92
N LEU A 24 7.13 -23.50 -29.87
CA LEU A 24 8.31 -24.34 -29.85
C LEU A 24 7.95 -25.81 -30.05
N VAL A 25 6.94 -26.33 -29.34
CA VAL A 25 6.46 -27.71 -29.46
C VAL A 25 5.87 -27.95 -30.86
N MET A 26 5.04 -27.03 -31.37
CA MET A 26 4.48 -27.15 -32.73
C MET A 26 5.57 -27.11 -33.80
N GLY A 27 6.54 -26.22 -33.66
CA GLY A 27 7.69 -26.13 -34.60
C GLY A 27 8.56 -27.39 -34.58
N ASN A 28 8.77 -27.99 -33.41
CA ASN A 28 9.49 -29.25 -33.27
C ASN A 28 8.73 -30.42 -33.93
N ASN A 29 7.43 -30.53 -33.70
CA ASN A 29 6.59 -31.59 -34.27
C ASN A 29 6.48 -31.49 -35.81
N ARG A 30 6.51 -30.28 -36.36
CA ARG A 30 6.43 -30.02 -37.79
C ARG A 30 7.80 -29.92 -38.46
N GLN A 31 8.88 -30.10 -37.75
CA GLN A 31 10.27 -29.95 -38.20
C GLN A 31 10.56 -28.56 -38.85
N GLN A 32 9.80 -27.53 -38.45
CA GLN A 32 9.98 -26.17 -38.94
C GLN A 32 10.94 -25.40 -38.03
N SER A 33 12.18 -25.24 -38.46
CA SER A 33 13.23 -24.58 -37.68
C SER A 33 12.90 -23.12 -37.34
N ALA A 34 12.26 -22.38 -38.24
CA ALA A 34 11.85 -20.99 -38.00
C ALA A 34 10.83 -20.88 -36.85
N MET A 35 9.84 -21.79 -36.82
CA MET A 35 8.80 -21.80 -35.76
C MET A 35 9.39 -22.23 -34.40
N ARG A 36 10.31 -23.20 -34.40
CA ARG A 36 11.00 -23.65 -33.20
C ARG A 36 11.86 -22.54 -32.60
N ASN A 37 12.69 -21.88 -33.43
CA ASN A 37 13.59 -20.83 -32.98
C ASN A 37 12.80 -19.58 -32.55
N GLY A 38 11.74 -19.21 -33.27
CA GLY A 38 10.83 -18.12 -32.91
C GLY A 38 10.10 -18.37 -31.59
N GLY A 39 9.56 -19.58 -31.40
CA GLY A 39 8.91 -19.98 -30.14
C GLY A 39 9.85 -19.94 -28.95
N GLY A 40 11.10 -20.39 -29.11
CA GLY A 40 12.14 -20.28 -28.10
C GLY A 40 12.45 -18.83 -27.73
N GLY A 41 12.57 -17.94 -28.72
CA GLY A 41 12.79 -16.51 -28.50
C GLY A 41 11.65 -15.86 -27.73
N VAL A 42 10.40 -16.15 -28.10
CA VAL A 42 9.21 -15.62 -27.38
C VAL A 42 9.15 -16.11 -25.94
N ALA A 43 9.46 -17.38 -25.69
CA ALA A 43 9.49 -17.93 -24.33
C ALA A 43 10.56 -17.24 -23.45
N VAL A 44 11.78 -17.04 -23.98
CA VAL A 44 12.85 -16.34 -23.28
C VAL A 44 12.49 -14.90 -22.96
N LEU A 45 11.90 -14.17 -23.92
CA LEU A 45 11.41 -12.79 -23.70
C LEU A 45 10.30 -12.75 -22.65
N GLY A 46 9.38 -13.71 -22.66
CA GLY A 46 8.32 -13.81 -21.65
C GLY A 46 8.88 -14.06 -20.25
N ILE A 47 9.88 -14.94 -20.12
CA ILE A 47 10.57 -15.20 -18.84
C ILE A 47 11.33 -13.95 -18.38
N ALA A 48 12.07 -13.27 -19.25
CA ALA A 48 12.80 -12.05 -18.92
C ALA A 48 11.82 -10.94 -18.42
N TRP A 49 10.67 -10.79 -19.11
CA TRP A 49 9.64 -9.85 -18.67
C TRP A 49 9.05 -10.22 -17.32
N LEU A 50 8.77 -11.51 -17.08
CA LEU A 50 8.27 -12.00 -15.79
C LEU A 50 9.27 -11.71 -14.66
N VAL A 51 10.55 -11.98 -14.87
CA VAL A 51 11.61 -11.66 -13.89
C VAL A 51 11.68 -10.15 -13.63
N LEU A 52 11.66 -9.32 -14.68
CA LEU A 52 11.65 -7.86 -14.53
C LEU A 52 10.42 -7.39 -13.76
N SER A 53 9.23 -7.92 -14.04
CA SER A 53 7.98 -7.52 -13.34
C SER A 53 7.97 -7.94 -11.85
N LEU A 54 8.71 -8.98 -11.49
CA LEU A 54 8.88 -9.41 -10.09
C LEU A 54 9.91 -8.56 -9.33
N VAL A 55 10.98 -8.15 -10.01
CA VAL A 55 12.11 -7.43 -9.40
C VAL A 55 11.85 -5.91 -9.35
N MET A 56 11.14 -5.36 -10.34
CA MET A 56 10.86 -3.92 -10.35
C MET A 56 9.77 -3.56 -9.35
N ASP A 57 10.11 -2.70 -8.40
CA ASP A 57 9.15 -2.07 -7.51
C ASP A 57 8.31 -1.04 -8.30
N THR A 58 7.05 -1.37 -8.56
CA THR A 58 6.10 -0.40 -9.12
C THR A 58 5.78 0.68 -8.09
N PRO A 59 5.42 1.91 -8.50
CA PRO A 59 4.98 2.95 -7.59
C PRO A 59 3.94 2.48 -6.56
N SER A 60 2.98 1.67 -6.99
CA SER A 60 1.97 1.08 -6.11
C SER A 60 2.58 0.16 -5.03
N LYS A 61 3.54 -0.69 -5.39
CA LYS A 61 4.25 -1.55 -4.42
C LYS A 61 5.07 -0.73 -3.44
N ILE A 62 5.74 0.33 -3.92
CA ILE A 62 6.51 1.25 -3.06
C ILE A 62 5.59 1.89 -2.02
N CYS A 63 4.46 2.48 -2.45
CA CYS A 63 3.50 3.11 -1.54
C CYS A 63 2.88 2.11 -0.55
N GLN A 64 2.56 0.87 -0.99
CA GLN A 64 2.09 -0.17 -0.08
C GLN A 64 3.13 -0.53 0.99
N LYS A 65 4.41 -0.68 0.59
CA LYS A 65 5.51 -0.97 1.50
C LYS A 65 5.73 0.18 2.49
N GLN A 66 5.73 1.42 2.01
CA GLN A 66 5.85 2.61 2.84
C GLN A 66 4.65 2.77 3.80
N THR A 67 3.42 2.44 3.36
CA THR A 67 2.23 2.43 4.24
C THR A 67 2.41 1.44 5.39
N LYS A 68 2.87 0.22 5.12
CA LYS A 68 3.16 -0.78 6.17
C LYS A 68 4.24 -0.28 7.12
N GLN A 69 5.33 0.24 6.57
CA GLN A 69 6.44 0.78 7.35
C GLN A 69 5.99 1.94 8.25
N LEU A 70 5.15 2.83 7.74
CA LEU A 70 4.65 3.97 8.49
C LEU A 70 3.74 3.55 9.65
N VAL A 71 2.79 2.64 9.40
CA VAL A 71 1.89 2.13 10.44
C VAL A 71 2.68 1.41 11.53
N GLN A 72 3.67 0.59 11.16
CA GLN A 72 4.54 -0.06 12.13
C GLN A 72 5.38 0.96 12.92
N ALA A 73 5.97 1.95 12.25
CA ALA A 73 6.76 2.99 12.90
C ALA A 73 5.93 3.82 13.90
N MET A 74 4.68 4.13 13.58
CA MET A 74 3.77 4.80 14.54
C MET A 74 3.49 3.92 15.77
N ALA A 75 3.29 2.62 15.57
CA ALA A 75 3.08 1.69 16.68
C ALA A 75 4.34 1.55 17.56
N ASP A 76 5.52 1.54 16.95
CA ASP A 76 6.81 1.42 17.65
C ASP A 76 7.29 2.77 18.24
N GLY A 77 6.60 3.87 17.94
CA GLY A 77 7.00 5.22 18.35
C GLY A 77 8.22 5.77 17.61
N ASP A 78 8.52 5.23 16.42
CA ASP A 78 9.62 5.72 15.56
C ASP A 78 9.15 6.90 14.68
N TRP A 79 9.09 8.06 15.31
CA TRP A 79 8.62 9.30 14.66
C TRP A 79 9.59 9.83 13.60
N LYS A 80 10.84 9.36 13.60
CA LYS A 80 11.79 9.70 12.55
C LYS A 80 11.34 9.14 11.18
N VAL A 81 10.86 7.90 11.16
CA VAL A 81 10.29 7.30 9.94
C VAL A 81 9.03 8.05 9.50
N PHE A 82 8.19 8.49 10.46
CA PHE A 82 7.03 9.33 10.15
C PHE A 82 7.45 10.62 9.42
N ASP A 83 8.45 11.34 9.94
CA ASP A 83 9.00 12.54 9.31
C ASP A 83 9.57 12.30 7.91
N GLU A 84 10.27 11.19 7.73
CA GLU A 84 10.89 10.82 6.45
C GLU A 84 9.86 10.48 5.37
N LEU A 85 8.72 9.89 5.73
CA LEU A 85 7.72 9.42 4.79
C LEU A 85 6.59 10.43 4.54
N THR A 86 6.41 11.44 5.41
CA THR A 86 5.31 12.40 5.31
C THR A 86 5.73 13.72 4.66
N ASP A 87 4.80 14.38 3.98
CA ASP A 87 4.99 15.75 3.47
C ASP A 87 4.84 16.77 4.60
N ALA A 88 5.52 17.90 4.49
CA ALA A 88 5.40 18.98 5.49
C ALA A 88 3.98 19.55 5.61
N LYS A 89 3.17 19.43 4.55
CA LYS A 89 1.79 19.92 4.47
C LYS A 89 0.77 18.78 4.60
N ILE A 90 1.16 17.63 5.18
CA ILE A 90 0.24 16.51 5.37
C ILE A 90 -1.04 16.96 6.07
N GLY A 91 -2.18 16.44 5.62
CA GLY A 91 -3.48 16.61 6.27
C GLY A 91 -3.94 15.31 6.94
N PHE A 92 -4.68 15.45 8.02
CA PHE A 92 -5.42 14.36 8.65
C PHE A 92 -6.90 14.73 8.71
N ASP A 93 -7.75 13.86 8.18
CA ASP A 93 -9.19 14.02 8.13
C ASP A 93 -9.89 12.83 8.77
N TYR A 94 -10.92 13.13 9.56
CA TYR A 94 -11.88 12.14 10.01
C TYR A 94 -13.16 12.25 9.17
N VAL A 95 -13.46 11.24 8.36
CA VAL A 95 -14.63 11.25 7.47
C VAL A 95 -15.90 11.34 8.30
N GLY A 96 -16.79 12.30 7.94
CA GLY A 96 -18.05 12.55 8.65
C GLY A 96 -17.97 13.50 9.83
N ARG A 97 -16.80 14.10 10.11
CA ARG A 97 -16.63 15.16 11.11
C ARG A 97 -15.85 16.34 10.53
N PRO A 98 -16.12 17.57 11.00
CA PRO A 98 -15.35 18.75 10.60
C PRO A 98 -13.98 18.77 11.34
N TRP A 99 -13.28 17.64 11.35
CA TRP A 99 -11.99 17.52 12.01
C TRP A 99 -10.92 17.43 10.93
N HIS A 100 -10.27 18.55 10.73
CA HIS A 100 -9.15 18.67 9.81
C HIS A 100 -7.94 19.18 10.57
N VAL A 101 -6.88 18.40 10.56
CA VAL A 101 -5.57 18.81 11.11
C VAL A 101 -4.60 18.91 9.93
N ALA A 102 -3.94 20.04 9.80
CA ALA A 102 -3.00 20.28 8.69
C ALA A 102 -1.61 20.62 9.22
N GLY A 103 -0.60 20.13 8.48
CA GLY A 103 0.81 20.32 8.79
C GLY A 103 1.38 19.19 9.65
N ARG A 104 2.57 18.72 9.24
CA ARG A 104 3.23 17.57 9.85
C ARG A 104 3.37 17.67 11.38
N PRO A 105 3.84 18.78 11.98
CA PRO A 105 3.99 18.85 13.43
C PRO A 105 2.67 18.64 14.19
N ALA A 106 1.56 19.16 13.65
CA ALA A 106 0.25 19.02 14.29
C ALA A 106 -0.30 17.59 14.14
N VAL A 107 -0.14 16.98 12.96
CA VAL A 107 -0.56 15.59 12.71
C VAL A 107 0.28 14.62 13.53
N GLU A 108 1.58 14.83 13.60
CA GLU A 108 2.50 14.02 14.41
C GLU A 108 2.15 14.10 15.91
N ALA A 109 1.98 15.32 16.45
CA ALA A 109 1.60 15.51 17.85
C ALA A 109 0.27 14.81 18.19
N GLY A 110 -0.74 14.93 17.30
CA GLY A 110 -2.02 14.24 17.47
C GLY A 110 -1.88 12.71 17.41
N ALA A 111 -1.04 12.19 16.52
CA ALA A 111 -0.75 10.76 16.43
C ALA A 111 -0.01 10.25 17.68
N GLN A 112 1.00 10.99 18.16
CA GLN A 112 1.73 10.65 19.40
C GLN A 112 0.80 10.59 20.61
N GLU A 113 -0.07 11.59 20.74
CA GLU A 113 -1.04 11.64 21.83
C GLU A 113 -2.04 10.46 21.74
N THR A 114 -2.53 10.15 20.53
CA THR A 114 -3.45 9.03 20.30
C THR A 114 -2.79 7.69 20.63
N VAL A 115 -1.58 7.43 20.14
CA VAL A 115 -0.81 6.20 20.43
C VAL A 115 -0.59 6.04 21.94
N LYS A 116 -0.20 7.12 22.60
CA LYS A 116 0.03 7.11 24.06
C LYS A 116 -1.26 6.87 24.85
N HIS A 117 -2.37 7.54 24.48
CA HIS A 117 -3.65 7.39 25.18
C HIS A 117 -4.28 6.02 24.96
N ALA A 118 -4.14 5.47 23.75
CA ALA A 118 -4.65 4.14 23.45
C ALA A 118 -3.82 3.01 24.06
N GLY A 119 -2.58 3.30 24.52
CA GLY A 119 -1.64 2.26 24.94
C GLY A 119 -1.41 1.27 23.79
N LEU A 120 -1.06 1.77 22.61
CA LEU A 120 -0.91 0.94 21.41
C LEU A 120 0.28 -0.02 21.55
N HIS A 121 0.03 -1.33 21.48
CA HIS A 121 1.06 -2.36 21.57
C HIS A 121 1.53 -2.83 20.20
N SER A 122 0.59 -2.94 19.25
CA SER A 122 0.92 -3.34 17.89
C SER A 122 -0.11 -2.79 16.91
N ALA A 123 0.33 -2.57 15.66
CA ALA A 123 -0.56 -2.24 14.56
C ALA A 123 -0.20 -3.07 13.33
N ASN A 124 -1.22 -3.64 12.71
CA ASN A 124 -1.10 -4.41 11.48
C ASN A 124 -2.07 -3.88 10.43
N ILE A 125 -1.76 -4.12 9.16
CA ILE A 125 -2.66 -3.73 8.08
C ILE A 125 -3.05 -4.92 7.23
N GLY A 126 -4.33 -4.94 6.82
CA GLY A 126 -4.90 -5.96 5.93
C GLY A 126 -5.82 -5.35 4.88
N HIS A 127 -6.37 -6.17 4.00
CA HIS A 127 -7.32 -5.75 2.97
C HIS A 127 -6.89 -4.53 2.16
N ILE A 128 -5.62 -4.53 1.70
CA ILE A 128 -5.05 -3.39 0.99
C ILE A 128 -5.65 -3.28 -0.41
N LYS A 129 -6.23 -2.13 -0.71
CA LYS A 129 -6.68 -1.74 -2.04
C LYS A 129 -5.89 -0.51 -2.50
N THR A 130 -5.35 -0.57 -3.70
CA THR A 130 -4.59 0.53 -4.31
C THR A 130 -5.38 1.12 -5.47
N THR A 131 -5.52 2.44 -5.47
CA THR A 131 -6.08 3.21 -6.58
C THR A 131 -5.03 4.21 -7.03
N ARG A 132 -4.80 4.27 -8.33
CA ARG A 132 -3.85 5.23 -8.92
C ARG A 132 -4.60 6.26 -9.75
N ASP A 133 -4.29 7.52 -9.50
CA ASP A 133 -4.76 8.65 -10.29
C ASP A 133 -3.54 9.50 -10.64
N SER A 134 -3.31 9.76 -11.93
CA SER A 134 -2.19 10.50 -12.54
C SER A 134 -0.91 10.66 -11.68
N ASP A 135 -0.89 11.57 -10.71
CA ASP A 135 0.23 11.92 -9.83
C ASP A 135 0.05 11.44 -8.38
N LYS A 136 -1.06 10.74 -8.10
CA LYS A 136 -1.45 10.32 -6.75
C LYS A 136 -1.73 8.83 -6.69
N ILE A 137 -1.29 8.19 -5.60
CA ILE A 137 -1.64 6.81 -5.27
C ILE A 137 -2.38 6.83 -3.94
N THR A 138 -3.59 6.30 -3.93
CA THR A 138 -4.40 6.11 -2.72
C THR A 138 -4.30 4.65 -2.29
N ILE A 139 -3.88 4.43 -1.04
CA ILE A 139 -3.85 3.13 -0.39
C ILE A 139 -4.98 3.11 0.64
N ALA A 140 -6.04 2.34 0.35
CA ALA A 140 -7.09 2.05 1.31
C ALA A 140 -6.80 0.71 1.98
N PHE A 141 -6.96 0.63 3.31
CA PHE A 141 -6.65 -0.57 4.08
C PHE A 141 -7.46 -0.63 5.38
N VAL A 142 -7.55 -1.83 5.94
CA VAL A 142 -8.05 -2.04 7.30
C VAL A 142 -6.85 -2.11 8.24
N GLY A 143 -6.81 -1.22 9.23
CA GLY A 143 -5.85 -1.25 10.32
C GLY A 143 -6.39 -2.08 11.48
N TYR A 144 -5.57 -2.99 12.01
CA TYR A 144 -5.85 -3.77 13.21
C TYR A 144 -4.90 -3.32 14.30
N MET A 145 -5.43 -2.77 15.38
CA MET A 145 -4.67 -2.18 16.47
C MET A 145 -4.92 -2.95 17.76
N ASP A 146 -3.85 -3.40 18.40
CA ASP A 146 -3.92 -3.99 19.75
C ASP A 146 -3.57 -2.92 20.76
N THR A 147 -4.47 -2.66 21.72
CA THR A 147 -4.41 -1.53 22.64
C THR A 147 -4.73 -1.95 24.07
N GLU A 148 -4.26 -1.16 25.03
CA GLU A 148 -4.63 -1.33 26.45
C GLU A 148 -6.11 -1.07 26.72
N LEU A 149 -6.78 -0.29 25.86
CA LEU A 149 -8.21 0.04 26.01
C LEU A 149 -9.13 -1.15 25.78
N THR A 150 -8.71 -2.11 24.94
CA THR A 150 -9.49 -3.29 24.58
C THR A 150 -8.65 -4.57 24.60
N PRO A 151 -8.19 -5.01 25.79
CA PRO A 151 -7.31 -6.17 25.89
C PRO A 151 -7.93 -7.41 25.27
N GLY A 152 -7.20 -8.05 24.33
CA GLY A 152 -7.63 -9.28 23.66
C GLY A 152 -8.66 -9.08 22.54
N HIS A 153 -9.05 -7.85 22.23
CA HIS A 153 -9.94 -7.49 21.12
C HIS A 153 -9.29 -6.40 20.29
N PRO A 154 -8.60 -6.73 19.19
CA PRO A 154 -8.00 -5.71 18.34
C PRO A 154 -9.08 -4.78 17.75
N ILE A 155 -8.81 -3.48 17.79
CA ILE A 155 -9.66 -2.46 17.17
C ILE A 155 -9.38 -2.48 15.67
N ASP A 156 -10.40 -2.64 14.84
CA ASP A 156 -10.31 -2.47 13.40
C ASP A 156 -10.76 -1.07 12.96
N SER A 157 -10.10 -0.56 11.92
CA SER A 157 -10.30 0.78 11.42
C SER A 157 -10.04 0.86 9.92
N ASP A 158 -10.89 1.62 9.21
CA ASP A 158 -10.76 1.82 7.78
C ASP A 158 -10.01 3.12 7.49
N TRP A 159 -8.91 3.00 6.76
CA TRP A 159 -7.98 4.08 6.46
C TRP A 159 -7.78 4.27 4.97
N GLU A 160 -7.51 5.51 4.58
CA GLU A 160 -7.03 5.89 3.26
C GLU A 160 -5.81 6.80 3.39
N PHE A 161 -4.71 6.43 2.73
CA PHE A 161 -3.48 7.18 2.66
C PHE A 161 -3.23 7.64 1.23
N ASP A 162 -3.10 8.95 1.04
CA ASP A 162 -2.78 9.54 -0.26
C ASP A 162 -1.29 9.83 -0.36
N TRP A 163 -0.66 9.20 -1.33
CA TRP A 163 0.75 9.34 -1.64
C TRP A 163 0.94 10.16 -2.91
N ARG A 164 1.90 11.06 -2.94
CA ARG A 164 2.29 11.84 -4.12
C ARG A 164 3.79 11.80 -4.32
N LEU A 165 4.22 11.79 -5.60
CA LEU A 165 5.63 11.87 -5.96
C LEU A 165 6.13 13.31 -5.79
N ALA A 166 7.12 13.50 -4.91
CA ALA A 166 7.75 14.77 -4.63
C ALA A 166 9.27 14.60 -4.65
N ARG A 167 9.97 15.29 -5.57
CA ARG A 167 11.43 15.22 -5.70
C ARG A 167 11.96 13.77 -5.74
N ASP A 168 11.37 12.96 -6.62
CA ASP A 168 11.70 11.54 -6.84
C ASP A 168 11.45 10.61 -5.64
N GLN A 169 10.70 11.05 -4.63
CA GLN A 169 10.28 10.25 -3.49
C GLN A 169 8.77 10.31 -3.31
N TRP A 170 8.17 9.17 -3.00
CA TRP A 170 6.76 9.12 -2.60
C TRP A 170 6.62 9.64 -1.18
N ARG A 171 5.77 10.67 -1.00
CA ARG A 171 5.46 11.29 0.28
C ARG A 171 3.98 11.18 0.57
N LEU A 172 3.65 10.88 1.82
CA LEU A 172 2.27 10.87 2.30
C LEU A 172 1.78 12.32 2.45
N ILE A 173 0.70 12.67 1.75
CA ILE A 173 0.13 14.03 1.74
C ILE A 173 -1.19 14.12 2.49
N ALA A 174 -1.91 13.01 2.66
CA ALA A 174 -3.14 12.98 3.45
C ALA A 174 -3.37 11.61 4.07
N MET A 175 -3.93 11.62 5.27
CA MET A 175 -4.43 10.47 6.01
C MET A 175 -5.91 10.69 6.27
N ARG A 176 -6.75 9.73 5.95
CA ARG A 176 -8.17 9.76 6.25
C ARG A 176 -8.57 8.48 6.98
N VAL A 177 -9.37 8.63 8.03
CA VAL A 177 -10.01 7.51 8.72
C VAL A 177 -11.52 7.63 8.55
N SER A 178 -12.17 6.58 8.08
CA SER A 178 -13.61 6.57 7.83
C SER A 178 -14.39 5.80 8.90
N ARG A 179 -13.75 4.79 9.49
CA ARG A 179 -14.36 3.97 10.55
C ARG A 179 -13.29 3.56 11.55
N VAL A 180 -13.68 3.56 12.81
CA VAL A 180 -12.87 2.96 13.88
C VAL A 180 -13.79 2.08 14.70
N ASP A 181 -13.55 0.74 14.69
CA ASP A 181 -14.38 -0.30 15.30
C ASP A 181 -15.85 -0.24 14.83
N ASP A 182 -16.66 -1.26 15.07
CA ASP A 182 -18.09 -1.27 14.70
C ASP A 182 -18.94 -0.21 15.43
N THR A 183 -18.39 0.38 16.48
CA THR A 183 -19.05 1.45 17.26
C THR A 183 -18.93 2.83 16.65
N GLY A 184 -18.12 3.00 15.59
CA GLY A 184 -17.86 4.30 14.95
C GLY A 184 -17.25 5.33 15.92
N PRO A 185 -17.31 6.63 15.53
CA PRO A 185 -16.69 7.71 16.32
C PRO A 185 -17.24 7.89 17.74
N GLU A 186 -18.42 7.36 18.03
CA GLU A 186 -19.04 7.49 19.35
C GLU A 186 -18.46 6.51 20.38
N GLY A 187 -17.98 5.33 19.95
CA GLY A 187 -17.38 4.36 20.84
C GLY A 187 -16.07 4.86 21.46
N ILE A 188 -15.22 5.49 20.67
CA ILE A 188 -13.98 6.10 21.17
C ILE A 188 -14.27 7.24 22.15
N ARG A 189 -15.32 8.05 21.89
CA ARG A 189 -15.69 9.15 22.75
C ARG A 189 -16.21 8.69 24.11
N GLN A 190 -16.88 7.56 24.16
CA GLN A 190 -17.35 6.98 25.42
C GLN A 190 -16.21 6.39 26.23
N SER A 191 -15.20 5.81 25.60
CA SER A 191 -14.01 5.30 26.29
C SER A 191 -13.12 6.42 26.82
N LEU A 192 -12.93 7.51 26.07
CA LEU A 192 -12.15 8.68 26.47
C LEU A 192 -12.83 9.56 27.54
N ASN A 193 -14.17 9.53 27.65
CA ASN A 193 -14.91 10.28 28.67
C ASN A 193 -15.14 9.50 29.98
N LYS A 194 -14.66 8.26 30.10
CA LYS A 194 -14.79 7.46 31.33
C LYS A 194 -13.60 7.57 32.29
N HIS A 195 -12.63 8.39 31.95
CA HIS A 195 -11.47 8.73 32.79
C HIS A 195 -11.37 10.25 32.92
#